data_0cbf596736046e87acb7f4776806dd11
#
_entry.id   0cbf596736046e87acb7f4776806dd11
#
_cell.length_a   1.000
_cell.length_b   1.000
_cell.length_c   1.000
_cell.angle_alpha   90.00
_cell.angle_beta   90.00
_cell.angle_gamma   90.00
#
_symmetry.space_group_name_H-M   'P 1'
#
loop_
_entity.id
_entity.type
_entity.pdbx_description
1 polymer ?
#
loop_
_entity_poly.entity_id
_entity_poly.type
_entity_poly.pdbx_seq_one_letter_code
_entity_poly.pdbx_strand_id
1 'polypeptide(L)'
;MNNNNSSKQVLVSILGVAILIVAVVGISFAAFSYSKTGTVANTITTGTITMSYSEPINGINLTDALPITDTAGKALTGANNTFDFTVSATVSGSTTINYVVTAVKGDGCTVADGGVKVYLTDQEDAQILAPTKVNALTKTVAGNAAGAPADQYVLKTGTYGTGAHTDNYRLRMWVADDYTAPATSQKYILKVNVYGQAVAK
;
A
#
# COMPACT_ATOMS: atom_id res chain seq x y z
N MET A 1 43.90 -3.88 -50.54
CA MET A 1 43.13 -2.75 -50.05
C MET A 1 41.74 -3.27 -49.65
N ASN A 2 41.52 -3.63 -48.38
CA ASN A 2 40.13 -3.90 -47.88
C ASN A 2 40.03 -3.97 -46.35
N ASN A 3 40.88 -3.25 -45.59
CA ASN A 3 40.82 -3.30 -44.12
C ASN A 3 39.87 -2.26 -43.45
N ASN A 4 39.33 -1.29 -44.20
CA ASN A 4 38.51 -0.23 -43.62
C ASN A 4 37.03 -0.61 -43.41
N ASN A 5 36.52 -1.64 -44.11
CA ASN A 5 35.14 -2.07 -43.94
C ASN A 5 34.97 -3.00 -42.76
N SER A 6 35.98 -3.81 -42.45
CA SER A 6 35.94 -4.73 -41.27
C SER A 6 35.93 -3.95 -39.95
N SER A 7 36.74 -2.90 -39.83
CA SER A 7 36.76 -2.05 -38.62
C SER A 7 35.47 -1.29 -38.42
N LYS A 8 34.81 -0.83 -39.48
CA LYS A 8 33.49 -0.17 -39.39
C LYS A 8 32.39 -1.16 -38.99
N GLN A 9 32.44 -2.39 -39.51
CA GLN A 9 31.49 -3.44 -39.14
C GLN A 9 31.64 -3.85 -37.66
N VAL A 10 32.88 -3.97 -37.18
CA VAL A 10 33.15 -4.27 -35.76
C VAL A 10 32.65 -3.13 -34.85
N LEU A 11 32.89 -1.88 -35.24
CA LEU A 11 32.44 -0.71 -34.49
C LEU A 11 30.91 -0.65 -34.38
N VAL A 12 30.19 -0.90 -35.49
CA VAL A 12 28.72 -0.91 -35.54
C VAL A 12 28.17 -2.08 -34.71
N SER A 13 28.84 -3.24 -34.73
CA SER A 13 28.42 -4.37 -33.88
C SER A 13 28.61 -4.08 -32.40
N ILE A 14 29.70 -3.48 -31.99
CA ILE A 14 29.98 -3.08 -30.60
C ILE A 14 28.94 -2.03 -30.15
N LEU A 15 28.66 -1.05 -31.01
CA LEU A 15 27.66 -0.02 -30.72
C LEU A 15 26.25 -0.63 -30.58
N GLY A 16 25.88 -1.56 -31.45
CA GLY A 16 24.60 -2.28 -31.37
C GLY A 16 24.44 -3.08 -30.09
N VAL A 17 25.49 -3.79 -29.65
CA VAL A 17 25.50 -4.52 -28.38
C VAL A 17 25.40 -3.57 -27.18
N ALA A 18 26.11 -2.45 -27.21
CA ALA A 18 26.07 -1.45 -26.17
C ALA A 18 24.65 -0.84 -26.02
N ILE A 19 23.98 -0.51 -27.13
CA ILE A 19 22.59 -0.02 -27.12
C ILE A 19 21.64 -1.10 -26.59
N LEU A 20 21.83 -2.37 -26.96
CA LEU A 20 21.01 -3.48 -26.46
C LEU A 20 21.17 -3.68 -24.94
N ILE A 21 22.39 -3.59 -24.43
CA ILE A 21 22.67 -3.67 -22.98
C ILE A 21 21.97 -2.51 -22.24
N VAL A 22 22.10 -1.27 -22.76
CA VAL A 22 21.43 -0.10 -22.15
C VAL A 22 19.92 -0.24 -22.19
N ALA A 23 19.35 -0.75 -23.29
CA ALA A 23 17.92 -0.99 -23.41
C ALA A 23 17.43 -2.06 -22.40
N VAL A 24 18.15 -3.19 -22.28
CA VAL A 24 17.81 -4.26 -21.33
C VAL A 24 17.94 -3.77 -19.90
N VAL A 25 18.99 -3.02 -19.56
CA VAL A 25 19.15 -2.43 -18.23
C VAL A 25 18.06 -1.40 -17.95
N GLY A 26 17.73 -0.55 -18.93
CA GLY A 26 16.67 0.45 -18.83
C GLY A 26 15.29 -0.18 -18.62
N ILE A 27 14.94 -1.25 -19.34
CA ILE A 27 13.70 -1.99 -19.17
C ILE A 27 13.68 -2.71 -17.81
N SER A 28 14.81 -3.30 -17.40
CA SER A 28 14.93 -3.95 -16.09
C SER A 28 14.78 -2.95 -14.95
N PHE A 29 15.35 -1.75 -15.10
CA PHE A 29 15.20 -0.68 -14.10
C PHE A 29 13.76 -0.14 -14.04
N ALA A 30 13.09 0.01 -15.18
CA ALA A 30 11.69 0.42 -15.25
C ALA A 30 10.76 -0.66 -14.67
N ALA A 31 11.02 -1.94 -14.97
CA ALA A 31 10.27 -3.05 -14.38
C ALA A 31 10.50 -3.17 -12.86
N PHE A 32 11.74 -2.93 -12.40
CA PHE A 32 12.07 -2.89 -10.97
C PHE A 32 11.44 -1.68 -10.25
N SER A 33 11.37 -0.53 -10.89
CA SER A 33 10.70 0.67 -10.35
C SER A 33 9.18 0.47 -10.30
N TYR A 34 8.60 -0.33 -11.19
CA TYR A 34 7.16 -0.61 -11.22
C TYR A 34 6.75 -1.71 -10.23
N SER A 35 7.64 -2.62 -9.85
CA SER A 35 7.37 -3.68 -8.87
C SER A 35 7.59 -3.25 -7.42
N LYS A 36 8.10 -2.04 -7.17
CA LYS A 36 8.25 -1.41 -5.84
C LYS A 36 7.06 -0.53 -5.46
N THR A 37 5.86 -0.93 -5.76
CA THR A 37 4.67 -0.34 -5.13
C THR A 37 4.56 -0.88 -3.71
N GLY A 38 4.90 -0.04 -2.73
CA GLY A 38 4.71 -0.34 -1.32
C GLY A 38 5.95 -0.19 -0.42
N THR A 39 7.13 0.13 -0.93
CA THR A 39 8.35 0.32 -0.10
C THR A 39 8.93 1.72 -0.19
N VAL A 40 8.15 2.71 -0.61
CA VAL A 40 8.60 4.11 -0.62
C VAL A 40 7.82 4.86 0.42
N ALA A 41 8.52 5.43 1.40
CA ALA A 41 7.94 6.47 2.23
C ALA A 41 7.41 7.58 1.28
N ASN A 42 6.08 7.69 1.17
CA ASN A 42 5.46 8.77 0.41
C ASN A 42 5.67 10.05 1.20
N THR A 43 6.70 10.82 0.86
CA THR A 43 6.95 12.12 1.46
C THR A 43 6.29 13.18 0.60
N ILE A 44 5.25 13.82 1.11
CA ILE A 44 4.64 15.00 0.52
C ILE A 44 5.23 16.21 1.24
N THR A 45 6.09 16.97 0.56
CA THR A 45 6.64 18.21 1.08
C THR A 45 5.94 19.39 0.41
N THR A 46 5.05 20.06 1.11
CA THR A 46 4.46 21.32 0.67
C THR A 46 4.89 22.42 1.65
N GLY A 47 5.93 23.17 1.31
CA GLY A 47 6.42 24.32 2.04
C GLY A 47 6.65 24.10 3.56
N THR A 48 5.62 24.19 4.35
CA THR A 48 5.65 24.06 5.83
C THR A 48 5.10 22.73 6.36
N ILE A 49 4.79 21.76 5.48
CA ILE A 49 4.14 20.51 5.84
C ILE A 49 4.91 19.33 5.26
N THR A 50 5.23 18.36 6.11
CA THR A 50 5.79 17.07 5.70
C THR A 50 4.89 15.96 6.23
N MET A 51 4.53 15.00 5.36
CA MET A 51 3.83 13.78 5.73
C MET A 51 4.61 12.57 5.24
N SER A 52 4.72 11.54 6.06
CA SER A 52 5.41 10.29 5.70
C SER A 52 4.60 9.08 6.12
N TYR A 53 4.77 8.00 5.37
CA TYR A 53 4.19 6.69 5.63
C TYR A 53 5.29 5.63 5.62
N SER A 54 5.31 4.77 6.62
CA SER A 54 6.24 3.66 6.73
C SER A 54 5.48 2.37 6.97
N GLU A 55 5.86 1.32 6.25
CA GLU A 55 5.25 0.00 6.32
C GLU A 55 6.31 -1.11 6.37
N PRO A 56 5.98 -2.31 6.90
CA PRO A 56 6.87 -3.47 6.87
C PRO A 56 7.04 -4.01 5.44
N ILE A 57 8.12 -4.76 5.22
CA ILE A 57 8.42 -5.40 3.93
C ILE A 57 7.38 -6.48 3.59
N ASN A 58 6.82 -7.15 4.61
CA ASN A 58 5.87 -8.24 4.46
C ASN A 58 4.47 -7.79 4.89
N GLY A 59 3.50 -7.98 4.02
CA GLY A 59 2.08 -7.80 4.32
C GLY A 59 1.42 -9.09 4.83
N ILE A 60 0.16 -8.99 5.29
CA ILE A 60 -0.67 -10.16 5.60
C ILE A 60 -0.99 -10.88 4.28
N ASN A 61 -0.76 -12.19 4.24
CA ASN A 61 -1.09 -13.03 3.11
C ASN A 61 -2.14 -14.07 3.52
N LEU A 62 -3.37 -13.93 3.03
CA LEU A 62 -4.42 -14.93 3.18
C LEU A 62 -4.39 -15.87 1.97
N THR A 63 -3.50 -16.86 2.00
CA THR A 63 -3.49 -17.96 1.04
C THR A 63 -3.93 -19.21 1.78
N ASP A 64 -4.99 -19.86 1.28
CA ASP A 64 -5.59 -21.07 1.87
C ASP A 64 -5.96 -20.91 3.35
N ALA A 65 -6.24 -19.69 3.78
CA ALA A 65 -6.62 -19.38 5.14
C ALA A 65 -8.03 -19.92 5.45
N LEU A 66 -8.18 -20.57 6.59
CA LEU A 66 -9.48 -21.05 7.05
C LEU A 66 -10.32 -19.91 7.64
N PRO A 67 -11.66 -19.99 7.54
CA PRO A 67 -12.56 -19.06 8.23
C PRO A 67 -12.38 -19.13 9.76
N ILE A 68 -12.32 -17.96 10.40
CA ILE A 68 -12.21 -17.84 11.85
C ILE A 68 -13.19 -16.79 12.39
N THR A 69 -13.56 -16.93 13.67
CA THR A 69 -14.44 -15.99 14.36
C THR A 69 -13.77 -14.63 14.58
N ASP A 70 -14.55 -13.58 14.81
CA ASP A 70 -14.02 -12.25 15.12
C ASP A 70 -13.17 -12.24 16.41
N THR A 71 -13.50 -13.07 17.38
CA THR A 71 -12.68 -13.22 18.60
C THR A 71 -11.29 -13.75 18.27
N ALA A 72 -11.20 -14.78 17.44
CA ALA A 72 -9.90 -15.33 17.00
C ALA A 72 -9.17 -14.35 16.09
N GLY A 73 -9.88 -13.68 15.17
CA GLY A 73 -9.31 -12.68 14.26
C GLY A 73 -8.70 -11.47 14.98
N LYS A 74 -9.37 -10.95 16.01
CA LYS A 74 -8.85 -9.87 16.86
C LYS A 74 -7.62 -10.29 17.68
N ALA A 75 -7.51 -11.56 18.02
CA ALA A 75 -6.37 -12.10 18.78
C ALA A 75 -5.16 -12.47 17.90
N LEU A 76 -5.21 -12.30 16.58
CA LEU A 76 -4.10 -12.57 15.68
C LEU A 76 -2.88 -11.71 16.06
N THR A 77 -1.71 -12.35 16.14
CA THR A 77 -0.42 -11.73 16.45
C THR A 77 0.68 -12.25 15.53
N GLY A 78 1.82 -11.56 15.50
CA GLY A 78 3.00 -11.95 14.73
C GLY A 78 3.01 -11.43 13.29
N ALA A 79 4.19 -11.29 12.74
CA ALA A 79 4.48 -10.59 11.47
C ALA A 79 3.76 -11.15 10.22
N ASN A 80 3.26 -12.39 10.27
CA ASN A 80 2.51 -12.97 9.15
C ASN A 80 0.99 -12.74 9.26
N ASN A 81 0.52 -12.31 10.43
CA ASN A 81 -0.91 -12.15 10.72
C ASN A 81 -1.31 -10.69 10.97
N THR A 82 -0.31 -9.82 11.18
CA THR A 82 -0.51 -8.40 11.41
C THR A 82 0.31 -7.58 10.43
N PHE A 83 -0.21 -6.42 10.07
CA PHE A 83 0.46 -5.44 9.26
C PHE A 83 0.55 -4.14 10.06
N ASP A 84 1.73 -3.89 10.62
CA ASP A 84 2.00 -2.72 11.46
C ASP A 84 2.59 -1.61 10.58
N PHE A 85 1.97 -0.43 10.60
CA PHE A 85 2.43 0.70 9.81
C PHE A 85 2.33 2.00 10.60
N THR A 86 3.09 3.00 10.18
CA THR A 86 3.17 4.31 10.83
C THR A 86 2.83 5.42 9.86
N VAL A 87 2.01 6.36 10.30
CA VAL A 87 1.71 7.61 9.61
C VAL A 87 2.26 8.75 10.46
N SER A 88 3.15 9.56 9.89
CA SER A 88 3.74 10.71 10.58
C SER A 88 3.52 11.99 9.79
N ALA A 89 3.34 13.11 10.48
CA ALA A 89 3.24 14.42 9.87
C ALA A 89 3.90 15.48 10.77
N THR A 90 4.49 16.51 10.14
CA THR A 90 4.90 17.74 10.82
C THR A 90 4.18 18.89 10.15
N VAL A 91 3.41 19.65 10.95
CA VAL A 91 2.56 20.76 10.49
C VAL A 91 3.03 22.04 11.15
N SER A 92 3.36 23.07 10.37
CA SER A 92 3.79 24.38 10.85
C SER A 92 2.77 25.46 10.45
N GLY A 93 2.71 26.52 11.27
CA GLY A 93 1.83 27.66 11.00
C GLY A 93 0.35 27.37 11.30
N SER A 94 -0.54 28.05 10.60
CA SER A 94 -2.00 27.95 10.78
C SER A 94 -2.68 27.00 9.78
N THR A 95 -1.97 25.95 9.36
CA THR A 95 -2.51 24.92 8.45
C THR A 95 -2.88 23.66 9.22
N THR A 96 -3.67 22.79 8.56
CA THR A 96 -3.97 21.42 9.01
C THR A 96 -3.75 20.47 7.85
N ILE A 97 -3.60 19.17 8.14
CA ILE A 97 -3.60 18.10 7.13
C ILE A 97 -4.83 17.24 7.38
N ASN A 98 -5.72 17.16 6.39
CA ASN A 98 -6.70 16.08 6.35
C ASN A 98 -6.05 14.86 5.74
N TYR A 99 -6.13 13.69 6.40
CA TYR A 99 -5.58 12.45 5.89
C TYR A 99 -6.59 11.32 5.89
N VAL A 100 -6.35 10.35 5.03
CA VAL A 100 -7.10 9.10 4.97
C VAL A 100 -6.14 7.92 4.77
N VAL A 101 -6.35 6.89 5.57
CA VAL A 101 -5.76 5.57 5.37
C VAL A 101 -6.76 4.75 4.59
N THR A 102 -6.36 4.23 3.46
CA THR A 102 -7.21 3.44 2.58
C THR A 102 -6.61 2.08 2.30
N ALA A 103 -7.42 1.19 1.77
CA ALA A 103 -6.98 -0.09 1.25
C ALA A 103 -7.52 -0.30 -0.17
N VAL A 104 -6.72 -0.98 -0.99
CA VAL A 104 -7.12 -1.42 -2.32
C VAL A 104 -6.84 -2.91 -2.48
N LYS A 105 -7.76 -3.60 -3.16
CA LYS A 105 -7.59 -5.00 -3.51
C LYS A 105 -6.42 -5.17 -4.47
N GLY A 106 -5.52 -6.09 -4.15
CA GLY A 106 -4.41 -6.44 -5.03
C GLY A 106 -4.82 -7.40 -6.14
N ASP A 107 -3.96 -7.55 -7.13
CA ASP A 107 -4.19 -8.46 -8.24
C ASP A 107 -4.09 -9.94 -7.80
N GLY A 108 -4.81 -10.82 -8.52
CA GLY A 108 -4.80 -12.27 -8.26
C GLY A 108 -5.62 -12.71 -7.05
N CYS A 109 -6.48 -11.85 -6.50
CA CYS A 109 -7.43 -12.24 -5.47
C CYS A 109 -8.52 -13.15 -6.05
N THR A 110 -8.76 -14.29 -5.40
CA THR A 110 -9.83 -15.23 -5.74
C THR A 110 -10.97 -15.20 -4.72
N VAL A 111 -10.70 -14.76 -3.49
CA VAL A 111 -11.74 -14.54 -2.47
C VAL A 111 -12.52 -13.27 -2.79
N ALA A 112 -13.84 -13.30 -2.60
CA ALA A 112 -14.69 -12.12 -2.70
C ALA A 112 -14.47 -11.19 -1.48
N ASP A 113 -14.66 -9.88 -1.68
CA ASP A 113 -14.48 -8.87 -0.61
C ASP A 113 -15.41 -9.08 0.59
N GLY A 114 -16.57 -9.73 0.38
CA GLY A 114 -17.47 -10.15 1.46
C GLY A 114 -17.00 -11.36 2.28
N GLY A 115 -16.00 -12.09 1.80
CA GLY A 115 -15.39 -13.22 2.49
C GLY A 115 -14.22 -12.85 3.41
N VAL A 116 -13.80 -11.59 3.43
CA VAL A 116 -12.66 -11.13 4.22
C VAL A 116 -13.07 -10.02 5.16
N LYS A 117 -12.66 -10.12 6.42
CA LYS A 117 -12.80 -9.07 7.43
C LYS A 117 -11.46 -8.40 7.69
N VAL A 118 -11.52 -7.10 7.98
CA VAL A 118 -10.39 -6.28 8.44
C VAL A 118 -10.70 -5.69 9.81
N TYR A 119 -9.67 -5.49 10.62
CA TYR A 119 -9.73 -4.90 11.94
C TYR A 119 -8.50 -4.01 12.14
N LEU A 120 -8.71 -2.73 12.43
CA LEU A 120 -7.64 -1.77 12.64
C LEU A 120 -7.61 -1.32 14.10
N THR A 121 -6.43 -1.37 14.68
CA THR A 121 -6.14 -0.83 16.02
C THR A 121 -4.94 0.12 15.95
N ASP A 122 -4.67 0.83 17.03
CA ASP A 122 -3.31 1.30 17.31
C ASP A 122 -2.41 0.13 17.79
N GLN A 123 -1.18 0.42 18.16
CA GLN A 123 -0.24 -0.61 18.64
C GLN A 123 -0.50 -1.06 20.08
N GLU A 124 -1.28 -0.32 20.84
CA GLU A 124 -1.79 -0.65 22.18
C GLU A 124 -3.09 -1.46 22.13
N ASP A 125 -3.51 -1.91 20.93
CA ASP A 125 -4.71 -2.67 20.63
C ASP A 125 -6.03 -1.90 20.91
N ALA A 126 -6.00 -0.55 21.00
CA ALA A 126 -7.22 0.24 21.03
C ALA A 126 -7.90 0.25 19.64
N GLN A 127 -9.18 -0.09 19.63
CA GLN A 127 -9.93 -0.26 18.38
C GLN A 127 -10.15 1.06 17.64
N ILE A 128 -9.76 1.11 16.37
CA ILE A 128 -9.99 2.21 15.44
C ILE A 128 -11.11 1.85 14.44
N LEU A 129 -11.03 0.66 13.84
CA LEU A 129 -12.06 0.10 12.97
C LEU A 129 -12.44 -1.28 13.51
N ALA A 130 -13.71 -1.47 13.87
CA ALA A 130 -14.22 -2.77 14.29
C ALA A 130 -14.08 -3.82 13.18
N PRO A 131 -14.10 -5.14 13.50
CA PRO A 131 -14.13 -6.18 12.50
C PRO A 131 -15.21 -5.92 11.45
N THR A 132 -14.80 -5.64 10.23
CA THR A 132 -15.70 -5.22 9.15
C THR A 132 -15.34 -5.98 7.87
N LYS A 133 -16.34 -6.52 7.19
CA LYS A 133 -16.14 -7.12 5.87
C LYS A 133 -15.67 -6.05 4.89
N VAL A 134 -14.72 -6.38 4.02
CA VAL A 134 -14.13 -5.41 3.09
C VAL A 134 -15.20 -4.77 2.20
N ASN A 135 -16.19 -5.53 1.73
CA ASN A 135 -17.29 -4.99 0.92
C ASN A 135 -18.24 -4.07 1.68
N ALA A 136 -18.20 -4.05 3.00
CA ALA A 136 -19.01 -3.17 3.86
C ALA A 136 -18.28 -1.88 4.25
N LEU A 137 -17.00 -1.74 3.89
CA LEU A 137 -16.24 -0.51 4.11
C LEU A 137 -16.74 0.61 3.20
N THR A 138 -16.74 1.82 3.75
CA THR A 138 -16.98 3.03 2.94
C THR A 138 -15.88 3.16 1.91
N LYS A 139 -16.19 3.68 0.74
CA LYS A 139 -15.21 4.00 -0.29
C LYS A 139 -14.97 5.50 -0.38
N THR A 140 -13.75 5.85 -0.76
CA THR A 140 -13.41 7.24 -1.09
C THR A 140 -14.19 7.71 -2.30
N VAL A 141 -14.52 9.00 -2.31
CA VAL A 141 -15.12 9.69 -3.46
C VAL A 141 -14.09 10.63 -4.10
N ALA A 142 -14.26 10.95 -5.36
CA ALA A 142 -13.45 11.95 -6.03
C ALA A 142 -13.58 13.33 -5.34
N GLY A 143 -12.45 14.04 -5.21
CA GLY A 143 -12.42 15.36 -4.56
C GLY A 143 -12.58 15.33 -3.04
N ASN A 144 -12.34 14.18 -2.40
CA ASN A 144 -12.36 14.11 -0.93
C ASN A 144 -11.27 14.98 -0.30
N ALA A 145 -11.48 15.37 0.96
CA ALA A 145 -10.63 16.32 1.67
C ALA A 145 -9.17 15.89 1.87
N ALA A 146 -8.85 14.62 1.70
CA ALA A 146 -7.50 14.08 1.82
C ALA A 146 -6.79 13.89 0.47
N GLY A 147 -7.47 14.15 -0.66
CA GLY A 147 -6.92 14.01 -2.01
C GLY A 147 -6.74 12.57 -2.47
N ALA A 148 -7.38 11.60 -1.83
CA ALA A 148 -7.31 10.20 -2.23
C ALA A 148 -8.07 9.95 -3.56
N PRO A 149 -7.61 9.03 -4.41
CA PRO A 149 -8.39 8.54 -5.55
C PRO A 149 -9.75 7.98 -5.10
N ALA A 150 -10.74 8.02 -5.97
CA ALA A 150 -12.04 7.39 -5.72
C ALA A 150 -11.94 5.85 -5.64
N ASP A 151 -12.98 5.22 -5.12
CA ASP A 151 -13.17 3.76 -5.03
C ASP A 151 -12.17 2.97 -4.16
N GLN A 152 -11.43 3.63 -3.28
CA GLN A 152 -10.59 2.96 -2.29
C GLN A 152 -11.36 2.72 -0.98
N TYR A 153 -11.18 1.58 -0.37
CA TYR A 153 -11.77 1.24 0.93
C TYR A 153 -11.16 2.09 2.05
N VAL A 154 -11.98 2.79 2.81
CA VAL A 154 -11.54 3.68 3.90
C VAL A 154 -11.35 2.85 5.17
N LEU A 155 -10.15 2.87 5.73
CA LEU A 155 -9.81 2.26 7.02
C LEU A 155 -9.85 3.29 8.16
N LYS A 156 -9.37 4.52 7.92
CA LYS A 156 -9.31 5.60 8.90
C LYS A 156 -9.26 6.95 8.18
N THR A 157 -9.94 7.93 8.74
CA THR A 157 -9.79 9.35 8.38
C THR A 157 -9.32 10.13 9.60
N GLY A 158 -8.60 11.22 9.41
CA GLY A 158 -8.16 12.07 10.49
C GLY A 158 -7.67 13.43 10.02
N THR A 159 -7.32 14.27 11.00
CA THR A 159 -6.76 15.59 10.75
C THR A 159 -5.61 15.83 11.72
N TYR A 160 -4.48 16.26 11.20
CA TYR A 160 -3.36 16.74 12.01
C TYR A 160 -3.37 18.27 12.06
N GLY A 161 -3.34 18.80 13.27
CA GLY A 161 -3.09 20.24 13.55
C GLY A 161 -1.61 20.55 13.58
N THR A 162 -1.28 21.78 14.05
CA THR A 162 0.11 22.22 14.21
C THR A 162 0.89 21.32 15.17
N GLY A 163 2.11 20.97 14.81
CA GLY A 163 3.01 20.14 15.60
C GLY A 163 3.51 18.91 14.83
N ALA A 164 4.27 18.07 15.53
CA ALA A 164 4.69 16.76 15.07
C ALA A 164 3.70 15.70 15.55
N HIS A 165 3.30 14.83 14.65
CA HIS A 165 2.34 13.75 14.90
C HIS A 165 2.93 12.43 14.41
N THR A 166 2.66 11.34 15.13
CA THR A 166 3.04 9.98 14.75
C THR A 166 1.97 9.04 15.27
N ASP A 167 1.26 8.41 14.35
CA ASP A 167 0.24 7.42 14.65
C ASP A 167 0.73 6.05 14.18
N ASN A 168 0.75 5.10 15.09
CA ASN A 168 1.14 3.72 14.84
C ASN A 168 -0.10 2.85 14.78
N TYR A 169 -0.25 2.10 13.71
CA TYR A 169 -1.42 1.30 13.42
C TYR A 169 -1.07 -0.17 13.28
N ARG A 170 -2.02 -1.02 13.63
CA ARG A 170 -1.98 -2.47 13.41
C ARG A 170 -3.23 -2.92 12.68
N LEU A 171 -3.07 -3.40 11.44
CA LEU A 171 -4.11 -4.01 10.66
C LEU A 171 -4.07 -5.53 10.81
N ARG A 172 -5.22 -6.13 11.07
CA ARG A 172 -5.45 -7.58 11.03
C ARG A 172 -6.44 -7.90 9.94
N MET A 173 -6.27 -9.06 9.29
CA MET A 173 -7.14 -9.49 8.22
C MET A 173 -7.35 -11.01 8.33
N TRP A 174 -8.58 -11.48 8.14
CA TRP A 174 -8.91 -12.91 8.17
C TRP A 174 -10.10 -13.24 7.28
N VAL A 175 -10.27 -14.53 6.98
CA VAL A 175 -11.45 -15.04 6.28
C VAL A 175 -12.61 -15.09 7.26
N ALA A 176 -13.75 -14.50 6.88
CA ALA A 176 -14.93 -14.41 7.72
C ALA A 176 -15.50 -15.82 8.02
N ASP A 177 -16.00 -16.01 9.23
CA ASP A 177 -16.54 -17.29 9.73
C ASP A 177 -17.79 -17.77 9.00
N ASP A 178 -18.52 -16.86 8.36
CA ASP A 178 -19.68 -17.15 7.51
C ASP A 178 -19.33 -17.34 6.01
N TYR A 179 -18.03 -17.31 5.65
CA TYR A 179 -17.59 -17.53 4.29
C TYR A 179 -17.41 -19.02 4.00
N THR A 180 -18.11 -19.53 3.00
CA THR A 180 -17.93 -20.89 2.51
C THR A 180 -16.82 -20.90 1.46
N ALA A 181 -15.66 -21.42 1.80
CA ALA A 181 -14.52 -21.54 0.89
C ALA A 181 -14.82 -22.57 -0.21
N PRO A 182 -14.63 -22.23 -1.50
CA PRO A 182 -14.66 -23.24 -2.56
C PRO A 182 -13.48 -24.22 -2.43
N ALA A 183 -13.56 -25.36 -3.09
CA ALA A 183 -12.58 -26.45 -3.02
C ALA A 183 -11.21 -26.12 -3.66
N THR A 184 -11.01 -24.92 -4.19
CA THR A 184 -9.78 -24.46 -4.86
C THR A 184 -9.01 -23.51 -3.98
N SER A 185 -7.70 -23.42 -4.20
CA SER A 185 -6.82 -22.46 -3.49
C SER A 185 -7.38 -21.05 -3.52
N GLN A 186 -7.45 -20.43 -2.37
CA GLN A 186 -8.02 -19.11 -2.16
C GLN A 186 -6.95 -18.11 -1.75
N LYS A 187 -6.96 -16.92 -2.37
CA LYS A 187 -6.01 -15.86 -2.09
C LYS A 187 -6.71 -14.51 -1.96
N TYR A 188 -6.30 -13.72 -0.99
CA TYR A 188 -6.70 -12.33 -0.86
C TYR A 188 -5.50 -11.45 -0.52
N ILE A 189 -5.37 -10.34 -1.23
CA ILE A 189 -4.29 -9.36 -1.07
C ILE A 189 -4.95 -7.99 -0.87
N LEU A 190 -4.50 -7.27 0.13
CA LEU A 190 -4.89 -5.90 0.40
C LEU A 190 -3.64 -5.02 0.47
N LYS A 191 -3.65 -3.89 -0.24
CA LYS A 191 -2.59 -2.87 -0.19
C LYS A 191 -3.11 -1.69 0.59
N VAL A 192 -2.34 -1.22 1.57
CA VAL A 192 -2.66 -0.02 2.35
C VAL A 192 -2.02 1.20 1.69
N ASN A 193 -2.78 2.28 1.58
CA ASN A 193 -2.28 3.57 1.08
C ASN A 193 -2.64 4.68 2.07
N VAL A 194 -1.85 5.73 2.09
CA VAL A 194 -2.10 6.92 2.91
C VAL A 194 -2.06 8.15 2.00
N TYR A 195 -3.10 8.97 2.10
CA TYR A 195 -3.21 10.23 1.40
C TYR A 195 -3.41 11.36 2.40
N GLY A 196 -2.86 12.53 2.10
CA GLY A 196 -3.02 13.70 2.93
C GLY A 196 -3.00 14.97 2.11
N GLN A 197 -3.89 15.90 2.45
CA GLN A 197 -3.99 17.20 1.81
C GLN A 197 -3.97 18.32 2.85
N ALA A 198 -3.13 19.32 2.60
CA ALA A 198 -3.08 20.52 3.41
C ALA A 198 -4.32 21.38 3.23
N VAL A 199 -4.82 21.92 4.32
CA VAL A 199 -5.93 22.88 4.34
C VAL A 199 -5.47 24.12 5.11
N ALA A 200 -5.53 25.28 4.47
CA ALA A 200 -5.33 26.57 5.14
C ALA A 200 -6.52 26.84 6.08
N LYS A 201 -6.21 27.32 7.28
CA LYS A 201 -7.22 27.82 8.23
C LYS A 201 -7.64 29.23 7.86
#